data_21a78a5485169468ea0175c3189f504a
#
_entry.id   21a78a5485169468ea0175c3189f504a
#
_cell.length_a   1.000
_cell.length_b   1.000
_cell.length_c   1.000
_cell.angle_alpha   90.00
_cell.angle_beta   90.00
_cell.angle_gamma   90.00
#
_symmetry.space_group_name_H-M   'P 1'
#
loop_
_entity.id
_entity.type
_entity.pdbx_description
1 polymer ?
#
loop_
_entity_poly.entity_id
_entity_poly.type
_entity_poly.pdbx_seq_one_letter_code
_entity_poly.pdbx_strand_id
1 'polypeptide(L)'
;MDHLKTPHPDEYNTILEASQDIVRWSIAPELAGAIELGEKLNSCHILPSIAHTDAIYEEVVKAYEAGYTHITHLYSAMSTITRRNAYRYAGVVEAAYLIDGMTVEIIADGIHLPKPLLQFVYKFKGADKTALC
;
A
#
# COMPACT_ATOMS: atom_id res chain seq x y z
N MET A 1 3.70 20.28 3.46
CA MET A 1 4.19 18.87 3.46
C MET A 1 5.38 18.65 4.40
N ASP A 2 5.45 19.43 5.47
CA ASP A 2 6.64 19.48 6.35
C ASP A 2 6.67 18.42 7.46
N HIS A 3 5.80 17.39 7.40
CA HIS A 3 5.66 16.38 8.45
C HIS A 3 5.78 14.93 7.95
N LEU A 4 6.14 14.71 6.67
CA LEU A 4 6.44 13.39 6.17
C LEU A 4 7.80 12.95 6.72
N LYS A 5 7.79 11.94 7.58
CA LYS A 5 9.00 11.30 8.09
C LYS A 5 9.31 10.05 7.26
N THR A 6 10.55 9.92 6.85
CA THR A 6 11.06 8.65 6.30
C THR A 6 11.22 7.65 7.44
N PRO A 7 10.98 6.35 7.21
CA PRO A 7 11.26 5.32 8.20
C PRO A 7 12.73 5.33 8.63
N HIS A 8 12.99 5.45 9.93
CA HIS A 8 14.34 5.40 10.48
C HIS A 8 14.49 4.18 11.40
N PRO A 9 15.56 3.37 11.27
CA PRO A 9 15.75 2.14 12.03
C PRO A 9 15.59 2.31 13.55
N ASP A 10 16.13 3.35 14.14
CA ASP A 10 16.04 3.58 15.58
C ASP A 10 14.61 3.84 16.04
N GLU A 11 13.81 4.58 15.21
CA GLU A 11 12.43 4.89 15.54
C GLU A 11 11.54 3.64 15.44
N TYR A 12 11.59 2.92 14.30
CA TYR A 12 10.70 1.78 14.13
C TYR A 12 11.10 0.58 15.00
N ASN A 13 12.39 0.35 15.28
CA ASN A 13 12.80 -0.69 16.21
C ASN A 13 12.31 -0.41 17.63
N THR A 14 12.37 0.84 18.09
CA THR A 14 11.80 1.24 19.39
C THR A 14 10.32 0.90 19.48
N ILE A 15 9.54 1.14 18.42
CA ILE A 15 8.11 0.84 18.40
C ILE A 15 7.88 -0.69 18.39
N LEU A 16 8.64 -1.43 17.58
CA LEU A 16 8.54 -2.89 17.50
C LEU A 16 8.92 -3.59 18.81
N GLU A 17 9.86 -3.03 19.55
CA GLU A 17 10.24 -3.52 20.89
C GLU A 17 9.20 -3.19 21.96
N ALA A 18 8.47 -2.08 21.79
CA ALA A 18 7.49 -1.62 22.77
C ALA A 18 6.19 -2.45 22.77
N SER A 19 5.85 -3.15 21.67
CA SER A 19 4.62 -3.95 21.58
C SER A 19 4.78 -5.13 20.65
N GLN A 20 4.25 -6.28 21.08
CA GLN A 20 4.10 -7.49 20.25
C GLN A 20 2.72 -7.60 19.60
N ASP A 21 1.84 -6.63 19.83
CA ASP A 21 0.46 -6.64 19.32
C ASP A 21 0.32 -6.00 17.95
N ILE A 22 1.43 -5.54 17.36
CA ILE A 22 1.43 -4.94 16.01
C ILE A 22 1.31 -6.05 14.98
N VAL A 23 0.21 -6.08 14.26
CA VAL A 23 -0.05 -7.09 13.21
C VAL A 23 0.07 -6.52 11.79
N ARG A 24 0.00 -5.20 11.65
CA ARG A 24 0.09 -4.50 10.35
C ARG A 24 0.73 -3.13 10.53
N TRP A 25 1.49 -2.71 9.51
CA TRP A 25 2.09 -1.38 9.45
C TRP A 25 1.96 -0.81 8.03
N SER A 26 1.32 0.36 7.92
CA SER A 26 1.09 1.02 6.64
C SER A 26 2.17 2.06 6.34
N ILE A 27 2.71 2.03 5.11
CA ILE A 27 3.84 2.86 4.69
C ILE A 27 3.66 3.24 3.21
N ALA A 28 4.15 4.43 2.84
CA ALA A 28 4.34 4.84 1.46
C ALA A 28 5.65 4.25 0.92
N PRO A 29 5.63 3.36 -0.09
CA PRO A 29 6.79 2.56 -0.48
C PRO A 29 7.88 3.35 -1.21
N GLU A 30 7.57 4.55 -1.73
CA GLU A 30 8.53 5.46 -2.36
C GLU A 30 9.43 6.17 -1.36
N LEU A 31 9.14 6.11 -0.06
CA LEU A 31 9.97 6.75 0.96
C LEU A 31 11.30 6.01 1.15
N ALA A 32 12.37 6.78 1.34
CA ALA A 32 13.67 6.21 1.67
C ALA A 32 13.57 5.39 2.97
N GLY A 33 14.09 4.15 2.97
CA GLY A 33 14.00 3.23 4.10
C GLY A 33 12.71 2.40 4.18
N ALA A 34 11.75 2.63 3.26
CA ALA A 34 10.48 1.88 3.26
C ALA A 34 10.68 0.40 2.89
N ILE A 35 11.57 0.11 1.96
CA ILE A 35 11.87 -1.26 1.53
C ILE A 35 12.49 -2.06 2.68
N GLU A 36 13.51 -1.52 3.31
CA GLU A 36 14.19 -2.12 4.47
C GLU A 36 13.24 -2.34 5.65
N LEU A 37 12.33 -1.37 5.89
CA LEU A 37 11.30 -1.55 6.90
C LEU A 37 10.32 -2.67 6.52
N GLY A 38 9.91 -2.77 5.25
CA GLY A 38 9.04 -3.85 4.76
C GLY A 38 9.66 -5.23 4.99
N GLU A 39 10.92 -5.41 4.64
CA GLU A 39 11.67 -6.66 4.89
C GLU A 39 11.75 -6.97 6.39
N LYS A 40 12.01 -5.94 7.22
CA LYS A 40 12.04 -6.09 8.68
C LYS A 40 10.69 -6.52 9.24
N LEU A 41 9.59 -5.86 8.85
CA LEU A 41 8.23 -6.19 9.28
C LEU A 41 7.87 -7.62 8.88
N ASN A 42 8.15 -8.00 7.64
CA ASN A 42 7.89 -9.35 7.14
C ASN A 42 8.66 -10.41 7.96
N SER A 43 9.92 -10.14 8.33
CA SER A 43 10.72 -11.03 9.18
C SER A 43 10.15 -11.17 10.60
N CYS A 44 9.40 -10.17 11.07
CA CYS A 44 8.69 -10.16 12.35
C CYS A 44 7.25 -10.68 12.27
N HIS A 45 6.82 -11.20 11.12
CA HIS A 45 5.43 -11.64 10.84
C HIS A 45 4.39 -10.51 10.99
N ILE A 46 4.80 -9.26 10.76
CA ILE A 46 3.94 -8.10 10.71
C ILE A 46 3.66 -7.79 9.23
N LEU A 47 2.40 -7.61 8.86
CA LEU A 47 2.00 -7.32 7.48
C LEU A 47 2.41 -5.88 7.09
N PRO A 48 3.40 -5.69 6.20
CA PRO A 48 3.64 -4.38 5.62
C PRO A 48 2.55 -4.09 4.59
N SER A 49 1.94 -2.91 4.69
CA SER A 49 0.84 -2.47 3.83
C SER A 49 1.15 -1.14 3.16
N ILE A 50 0.72 -0.98 1.92
CA ILE A 50 0.88 0.26 1.17
C ILE A 50 -0.27 1.21 1.48
N ALA A 51 0.03 2.45 1.86
CA ALA A 51 -0.97 3.49 2.10
C ALA A 51 -0.43 4.90 1.87
N HIS A 52 -1.32 5.87 1.55
CA HIS A 52 -1.03 7.30 1.42
C HIS A 52 0.23 7.60 0.58
N THR A 53 0.22 7.22 -0.68
CA THR A 53 1.43 7.13 -1.49
C THR A 53 1.24 7.69 -2.89
N ASP A 54 2.29 8.33 -3.42
CA ASP A 54 2.42 8.76 -4.80
C ASP A 54 3.33 7.81 -5.63
N ALA A 55 3.57 6.59 -5.13
CA ALA A 55 4.41 5.60 -5.79
C ALA A 55 3.93 5.28 -7.21
N ILE A 56 4.86 5.05 -8.10
CA ILE A 56 4.59 4.50 -9.42
C ILE A 56 4.61 2.96 -9.38
N TYR A 57 4.11 2.33 -10.43
CA TYR A 57 4.00 0.87 -10.52
C TYR A 57 5.30 0.13 -10.18
N GLU A 58 6.44 0.62 -10.69
CA GLU A 58 7.75 0.01 -10.47
C GLU A 58 8.20 0.07 -9.00
N GLU A 59 7.80 1.11 -8.27
CA GLU A 59 8.06 1.24 -6.83
C GLU A 59 7.17 0.27 -6.04
N VAL A 60 5.92 0.08 -6.47
CA VAL A 60 5.02 -0.92 -5.87
C VAL A 60 5.51 -2.35 -6.11
N VAL A 61 6.04 -2.66 -7.30
CA VAL A 61 6.64 -3.98 -7.58
C VAL A 61 7.81 -4.26 -6.64
N LYS A 62 8.71 -3.31 -6.44
CA LYS A 62 9.82 -3.45 -5.48
C LYS A 62 9.33 -3.67 -4.05
N ALA A 63 8.29 -2.91 -3.64
CA ALA A 63 7.69 -3.10 -2.33
C ALA A 63 7.05 -4.49 -2.19
N TYR A 64 6.36 -4.98 -3.24
CA TYR A 64 5.81 -6.33 -3.24
C TYR A 64 6.89 -7.41 -3.05
N GLU A 65 8.01 -7.28 -3.72
CA GLU A 65 9.17 -8.17 -3.55
C GLU A 65 9.76 -8.11 -2.13
N ALA A 66 9.65 -6.96 -1.44
CA ALA A 66 10.04 -6.78 -0.05
C ALA A 66 8.98 -7.23 0.97
N GLY A 67 7.84 -7.78 0.51
CA GLY A 67 6.80 -8.36 1.36
C GLY A 67 5.54 -7.51 1.56
N TYR A 68 5.41 -6.37 0.90
CA TYR A 68 4.17 -5.56 0.89
C TYR A 68 3.08 -6.25 0.06
N THR A 69 2.30 -7.09 0.67
CA THR A 69 1.28 -7.87 -0.03
C THR A 69 -0.15 -7.33 0.15
N HIS A 70 -0.27 -6.16 0.76
CA HIS A 70 -1.56 -5.53 1.07
C HIS A 70 -1.57 -4.03 0.75
N ILE A 71 -2.73 -3.54 0.31
CA ILE A 71 -2.98 -2.11 0.09
C ILE A 71 -4.15 -1.68 0.98
N THR A 72 -3.89 -0.74 1.87
CA THR A 72 -4.87 -0.14 2.77
C THR A 72 -5.79 0.80 1.98
N HIS A 73 -7.10 0.77 2.22
CA HIS A 73 -8.13 1.67 1.65
C HIS A 73 -7.88 2.08 0.20
N LEU A 74 -7.84 1.09 -0.71
CA LEU A 74 -7.59 1.28 -2.15
C LEU A 74 -8.39 2.47 -2.71
N TYR A 75 -7.76 3.29 -3.54
CA TYR A 75 -8.18 4.58 -4.10
C TYR A 75 -8.06 5.79 -3.17
N SER A 76 -7.94 5.61 -1.84
CA SER A 76 -7.85 6.73 -0.91
C SER A 76 -6.41 7.19 -0.75
N ALA A 77 -6.13 8.46 -1.08
CA ALA A 77 -4.81 9.09 -0.97
C ALA A 77 -3.67 8.26 -1.60
N MET A 78 -3.88 7.76 -2.82
CA MET A 78 -2.86 7.02 -3.56
C MET A 78 -2.88 7.34 -5.04
N SER A 79 -1.73 7.12 -5.67
CA SER A 79 -1.53 7.38 -7.10
C SER A 79 -2.36 6.44 -7.98
N THR A 80 -2.81 7.00 -9.07
CA THR A 80 -3.30 6.29 -10.26
C THR A 80 -2.48 6.76 -11.45
N ILE A 81 -2.96 6.61 -12.68
CA ILE A 81 -2.24 7.03 -13.88
C ILE A 81 -1.82 8.50 -13.79
N THR A 82 -0.52 8.73 -13.71
CA THR A 82 0.08 10.07 -13.70
C THR A 82 0.78 10.38 -15.02
N ARG A 83 1.07 11.67 -15.24
CA ARG A 83 1.82 12.12 -16.42
C ARG A 83 3.03 12.94 -15.97
N ARG A 84 4.23 12.47 -16.31
CA ARG A 84 5.49 13.18 -16.06
C ARG A 84 6.23 13.36 -17.38
N ASN A 85 6.60 14.59 -17.76
CA ASN A 85 7.36 14.88 -19.00
C ASN A 85 6.78 14.21 -20.25
N ALA A 86 5.46 14.30 -20.46
CA ALA A 86 4.70 13.70 -21.56
C ALA A 86 4.52 12.16 -21.49
N TYR A 87 5.22 11.44 -20.64
CA TYR A 87 5.05 10.00 -20.43
C TYR A 87 3.98 9.70 -19.37
N ARG A 88 3.26 8.61 -19.55
CA ARG A 88 2.31 8.10 -18.55
C ARG A 88 2.97 7.03 -17.69
N TYR A 89 2.67 7.08 -16.41
CA TYR A 89 3.09 6.10 -15.42
C TYR A 89 1.83 5.52 -14.77
N ALA A 90 1.79 4.21 -14.62
CA ALA A 90 0.81 3.54 -13.79
C ALA A 90 1.14 3.80 -12.32
N GLY A 91 0.13 3.85 -11.46
CA GLY A 91 0.29 4.07 -10.04
C GLY A 91 -0.03 2.84 -9.21
N VAL A 92 -0.28 3.08 -7.93
CA VAL A 92 -0.64 2.04 -6.95
C VAL A 92 -1.95 1.35 -7.29
N VAL A 93 -2.94 2.11 -7.80
CA VAL A 93 -4.24 1.54 -8.17
C VAL A 93 -4.08 0.51 -9.28
N GLU A 94 -3.31 0.81 -10.31
CA GLU A 94 -3.03 -0.13 -11.40
C GLU A 94 -2.23 -1.33 -10.91
N ALA A 95 -1.24 -1.11 -10.03
CA ALA A 95 -0.46 -2.19 -9.42
C ALA A 95 -1.33 -3.14 -8.59
N ALA A 96 -2.32 -2.61 -7.87
CA ALA A 96 -3.28 -3.41 -7.10
C ALA A 96 -4.00 -4.46 -7.96
N TYR A 97 -4.30 -4.14 -9.21
CA TYR A 97 -4.98 -5.05 -10.14
C TYR A 97 -4.02 -5.95 -10.90
N LEU A 98 -2.82 -5.48 -11.22
CA LEU A 98 -1.86 -6.21 -12.05
C LEU A 98 -1.03 -7.23 -11.26
N ILE A 99 -0.83 -7.00 -9.97
CA ILE A 99 -0.10 -7.92 -9.10
C ILE A 99 -1.09 -8.92 -8.49
N ASP A 100 -1.11 -10.14 -8.99
CA ASP A 100 -2.08 -11.17 -8.59
C ASP A 100 -2.05 -11.47 -7.08
N GLY A 101 -0.88 -11.49 -6.47
CA GLY A 101 -0.72 -11.77 -5.04
C GLY A 101 -1.09 -10.62 -4.11
N MET A 102 -1.32 -9.40 -4.64
CA MET A 102 -1.69 -8.24 -3.85
C MET A 102 -3.13 -8.34 -3.36
N THR A 103 -3.36 -8.15 -2.06
CA THR A 103 -4.68 -8.00 -1.45
C THR A 103 -4.99 -6.52 -1.22
N VAL A 104 -6.25 -6.18 -1.10
CA VAL A 104 -6.68 -4.78 -0.90
C VAL A 104 -7.77 -4.68 0.16
N GLU A 105 -7.84 -3.56 0.85
CA GLU A 105 -9.05 -3.18 1.59
C GLU A 105 -9.70 -1.96 0.97
N ILE A 106 -11.01 -1.83 1.12
CA ILE A 106 -11.81 -0.73 0.56
C ILE A 106 -12.77 -0.16 1.60
N ILE A 107 -12.99 1.15 1.53
CA ILE A 107 -14.05 1.82 2.30
C ILE A 107 -15.32 1.79 1.46
N ALA A 108 -16.24 0.88 1.81
CA ALA A 108 -17.44 0.58 1.01
C ALA A 108 -18.69 1.35 1.45
N ASP A 109 -18.53 2.58 1.94
CA ASP A 109 -19.60 3.44 2.45
C ASP A 109 -20.44 4.13 1.36
N GLY A 110 -20.07 3.96 0.09
CA GLY A 110 -20.72 4.60 -1.05
C GLY A 110 -20.31 6.06 -1.29
N ILE A 111 -19.47 6.62 -0.42
CA ILE A 111 -18.92 7.98 -0.49
C ILE A 111 -17.47 7.95 -0.96
N HIS A 112 -16.61 7.19 -0.26
CA HIS A 112 -15.20 6.99 -0.66
C HIS A 112 -15.10 6.22 -1.97
N LEU A 113 -15.91 5.16 -2.12
CA LEU A 113 -16.01 4.43 -3.37
C LEU A 113 -17.45 4.43 -3.88
N PRO A 114 -17.75 5.15 -4.95
CA PRO A 114 -19.07 5.10 -5.59
C PRO A 114 -19.32 3.71 -6.19
N LYS A 115 -20.60 3.35 -6.34
CA LYS A 115 -21.04 2.04 -6.82
C LYS A 115 -20.28 1.50 -8.05
N PRO A 116 -19.95 2.29 -9.10
CA PRO A 116 -19.19 1.78 -10.23
C PRO A 116 -17.78 1.29 -9.85
N LEU A 117 -17.09 1.98 -8.91
CA LEU A 117 -15.78 1.55 -8.44
C LEU A 117 -15.87 0.30 -7.55
N LEU A 118 -16.89 0.17 -6.70
CA LEU A 118 -17.15 -1.06 -5.95
C LEU A 118 -17.37 -2.25 -6.90
N GLN A 119 -18.14 -2.06 -7.97
CA GLN A 119 -18.33 -3.08 -9.00
C GLN A 119 -17.03 -3.41 -9.72
N PHE A 120 -16.18 -2.41 -9.98
CA PHE A 120 -14.89 -2.61 -10.63
C PHE A 120 -13.94 -3.44 -9.75
N VAL A 121 -13.83 -3.11 -8.46
CA VAL A 121 -13.03 -3.89 -7.50
C VAL A 121 -13.53 -5.33 -7.45
N TYR A 122 -14.83 -5.53 -7.25
CA TYR A 122 -15.43 -6.87 -7.19
C TYR A 122 -15.15 -7.70 -8.44
N LYS A 123 -15.28 -7.08 -9.63
CA LYS A 123 -15.10 -7.76 -10.92
C LYS A 123 -13.65 -8.15 -11.20
N PHE A 124 -12.69 -7.28 -10.88
CA PHE A 124 -11.32 -7.42 -11.34
C PHE A 124 -10.33 -7.83 -10.23
N LYS A 125 -10.63 -7.55 -8.96
CA LYS A 125 -9.83 -8.02 -7.83
C LYS A 125 -10.44 -9.27 -7.18
N GLY A 126 -11.75 -9.33 -7.10
CA GLY A 126 -12.48 -10.45 -6.50
C GLY A 126 -12.68 -10.30 -4.99
N ALA A 127 -13.66 -11.03 -4.46
CA ALA A 127 -14.02 -10.98 -3.05
C ALA A 127 -12.98 -11.66 -2.14
N ASP A 128 -12.28 -12.65 -2.64
CA ASP A 128 -11.24 -13.39 -1.94
C ASP A 128 -9.95 -12.59 -1.67
N LYS A 129 -9.75 -11.49 -2.41
CA LYS A 129 -8.60 -10.59 -2.27
C LYS A 129 -8.97 -9.19 -1.79
N THR A 130 -10.22 -8.98 -1.36
CA THR A 130 -10.74 -7.68 -0.95
C THR A 130 -11.34 -7.75 0.44
N ALA A 131 -10.83 -6.95 1.36
CA ALA A 131 -11.40 -6.73 2.67
C ALA A 131 -12.20 -5.41 2.70
N LEU A 132 -13.13 -5.31 3.64
CA LEU A 132 -13.87 -4.08 3.94
C LEU A 132 -13.31 -3.44 5.22
N CYS A 133 -13.14 -2.12 5.23
CA CYS A 133 -12.75 -1.35 6.41
C CYS A 133 -13.70 -0.16 6.63
#